data_f8a4c7baf02911d6a432ffc036821837
#
_entry.id   f8a4c7baf02911d6a432ffc036821837
#
_cell.length_a   1.000
_cell.length_b   1.000
_cell.length_c   1.000
_cell.angle_alpha   90.00
_cell.angle_beta   90.00
_cell.angle_gamma   90.00
#
_symmetry.space_group_name_H-M   'P 1'
#
loop_
_entity.id
_entity.type
_entity.pdbx_description
1 polymer ?
#
loop_
_entity_poly.entity_id
_entity_poly.type
_entity_poly.pdbx_seq_one_letter_code
_entity_poly.pdbx_strand_id
1 'polypeptide(L)'
;MNKKRQEYLRSIPAVNDLLDHEQGKTLVENYSHELVVEAIRAITEQLREKIMNINLEELEQLKVADENILTDVKNHLERKVGDQLLTAVNATGVVVHTNLGRSLLCDTAQDKLLDVAGNYSTLEIDRETGERGSRYELVEDLLTELTGAEAALVVNNNAAAVLLAVSSLAKGQEAIIARGQLVEIGGSFRIPEVMEQGGAKLKGIGTTNRVHLADYEDAINEETGMILKVHTSNYRVVGFSKEVALEELVDLGMEYDLPVVEDLGSGVLLDLRDEGL
;
A
#
# COMPACT_ATOMS: atom_id res chain seq x y z
N MET A 1 -29.46 3.01 -40.97
CA MET A 1 -29.28 4.03 -39.90
C MET A 1 -30.43 5.01 -40.00
N ASN A 2 -31.13 5.34 -38.89
CA ASN A 2 -32.31 6.24 -38.88
C ASN A 2 -31.83 7.67 -39.27
N LYS A 3 -32.63 8.34 -40.19
CA LYS A 3 -32.33 9.69 -40.70
C LYS A 3 -32.07 10.71 -39.53
N LYS A 4 -32.86 10.58 -38.48
CA LYS A 4 -32.77 11.43 -37.26
C LYS A 4 -31.43 11.27 -36.53
N ARG A 5 -30.92 10.04 -36.38
CA ARG A 5 -29.56 9.83 -35.81
C ARG A 5 -28.46 10.45 -36.63
N GLN A 6 -28.60 10.41 -37.97
CA GLN A 6 -27.61 11.07 -38.85
C GLN A 6 -27.59 12.57 -38.66
N GLU A 7 -28.74 13.21 -38.42
CA GLU A 7 -28.83 14.64 -38.15
C GLU A 7 -28.12 14.99 -36.86
N TYR A 8 -28.33 14.22 -35.77
CA TYR A 8 -27.62 14.44 -34.49
C TYR A 8 -26.12 14.19 -34.59
N LEU A 9 -25.68 13.18 -35.30
CA LEU A 9 -24.25 12.94 -35.53
C LEU A 9 -23.58 14.07 -36.31
N ARG A 10 -24.30 14.69 -37.25
CA ARG A 10 -23.80 15.85 -38.02
C ARG A 10 -23.80 17.14 -37.24
N SER A 11 -24.62 17.25 -36.20
CA SER A 11 -24.64 18.43 -35.33
C SER A 11 -23.53 18.44 -34.28
N ILE A 12 -22.73 17.38 -34.15
CA ILE A 12 -21.54 17.39 -33.30
C ILE A 12 -20.50 18.33 -33.92
N PRO A 13 -20.07 19.37 -33.20
CA PRO A 13 -19.13 20.37 -33.72
C PRO A 13 -17.76 19.75 -34.00
N ALA A 14 -17.00 20.36 -34.91
CA ALA A 14 -15.63 19.98 -35.14
C ALA A 14 -14.74 20.40 -33.96
N VAL A 15 -13.61 19.70 -33.78
CA VAL A 15 -12.68 20.02 -32.66
C VAL A 15 -12.22 21.48 -32.70
N ASN A 16 -11.97 22.02 -33.90
CA ASN A 16 -11.53 23.39 -34.06
C ASN A 16 -12.63 24.39 -33.68
N ASP A 17 -13.90 24.11 -33.98
CA ASP A 17 -15.03 24.97 -33.62
C ASP A 17 -15.13 25.09 -32.08
N LEU A 18 -14.97 23.97 -31.37
CA LEU A 18 -14.94 23.92 -29.90
C LEU A 18 -13.73 24.63 -29.30
N LEU A 19 -12.57 24.55 -29.95
CA LEU A 19 -11.37 25.28 -29.49
C LEU A 19 -11.50 26.80 -29.73
N ASP A 20 -12.18 27.22 -30.79
CA ASP A 20 -12.40 28.62 -31.10
C ASP A 20 -13.49 29.28 -30.25
N HIS A 21 -14.35 28.47 -29.62
CA HIS A 21 -15.35 28.92 -28.67
C HIS A 21 -14.70 29.61 -27.44
N GLU A 22 -15.36 30.59 -26.83
CA GLU A 22 -14.83 31.33 -25.68
C GLU A 22 -14.41 30.40 -24.51
N GLN A 23 -15.26 29.43 -24.17
CA GLN A 23 -14.94 28.43 -23.14
C GLN A 23 -13.78 27.53 -23.58
N GLY A 24 -13.69 27.17 -24.85
CA GLY A 24 -12.59 26.35 -25.39
C GLY A 24 -11.24 27.08 -25.25
N LYS A 25 -11.19 28.37 -25.56
CA LYS A 25 -9.99 29.22 -25.36
C LYS A 25 -9.60 29.29 -23.88
N THR A 26 -10.57 29.47 -22.99
CA THR A 26 -10.33 29.46 -21.53
C THR A 26 -9.75 28.12 -21.06
N LEU A 27 -10.23 27.00 -21.62
CA LEU A 27 -9.66 25.68 -21.30
C LEU A 27 -8.20 25.56 -21.78
N VAL A 28 -7.87 26.09 -22.95
CA VAL A 28 -6.48 26.06 -23.46
C VAL A 28 -5.57 26.99 -22.66
N GLU A 29 -6.07 28.06 -22.07
CA GLU A 29 -5.31 28.92 -21.15
C GLU A 29 -4.98 28.22 -19.82
N ASN A 30 -5.89 27.36 -19.31
CA ASN A 30 -5.74 26.66 -18.04
C ASN A 30 -5.07 25.28 -18.15
N TYR A 31 -5.12 24.66 -19.34
CA TYR A 31 -4.56 23.34 -19.62
C TYR A 31 -3.71 23.39 -20.90
N SER A 32 -2.87 22.39 -21.15
CA SER A 32 -2.13 22.34 -22.42
C SER A 32 -3.09 22.12 -23.60
N HIS A 33 -2.78 22.71 -24.75
CA HIS A 33 -3.56 22.56 -25.98
C HIS A 33 -3.79 21.07 -26.34
N GLU A 34 -2.76 20.24 -26.18
CA GLU A 34 -2.83 18.79 -26.47
C GLU A 34 -3.86 18.10 -25.58
N LEU A 35 -3.88 18.40 -24.28
CA LEU A 35 -4.83 17.82 -23.32
C LEU A 35 -6.27 18.23 -23.65
N VAL A 36 -6.50 19.49 -24.01
CA VAL A 36 -7.82 19.98 -24.40
C VAL A 36 -8.30 19.29 -25.68
N VAL A 37 -7.47 19.18 -26.71
CA VAL A 37 -7.79 18.44 -27.93
C VAL A 37 -8.12 16.98 -27.66
N GLU A 38 -7.33 16.31 -26.82
CA GLU A 38 -7.57 14.90 -26.44
C GLU A 38 -8.94 14.76 -25.72
N ALA A 39 -9.22 15.66 -24.77
CA ALA A 39 -10.48 15.67 -24.02
C ALA A 39 -11.69 15.93 -24.94
N ILE A 40 -11.60 16.90 -25.86
CA ILE A 40 -12.65 17.17 -26.85
C ILE A 40 -12.93 15.91 -27.70
N ARG A 41 -11.87 15.24 -28.17
CA ARG A 41 -12.02 14.01 -28.96
C ARG A 41 -12.67 12.89 -28.15
N ALA A 42 -12.26 12.70 -26.91
CA ALA A 42 -12.84 11.68 -26.01
C ALA A 42 -14.33 11.94 -25.78
N ILE A 43 -14.72 13.18 -25.43
CA ILE A 43 -16.10 13.56 -25.16
C ILE A 43 -16.97 13.47 -26.42
N THR A 44 -16.47 13.95 -27.56
CA THR A 44 -17.23 13.86 -28.83
C THR A 44 -17.41 12.42 -29.29
N GLU A 45 -16.43 11.52 -29.03
CA GLU A 45 -16.60 10.10 -29.32
C GLU A 45 -17.61 9.42 -28.42
N GLN A 46 -17.56 9.67 -27.09
CA GLN A 46 -18.60 9.22 -26.15
C GLN A 46 -20.00 9.71 -26.56
N LEU A 47 -20.11 10.95 -27.04
CA LEU A 47 -21.36 11.51 -27.54
C LEU A 47 -21.87 10.78 -28.80
N ARG A 48 -20.94 10.42 -29.74
CA ARG A 48 -21.28 9.59 -30.93
C ARG A 48 -21.79 8.22 -30.52
N GLU A 49 -21.09 7.55 -29.63
CA GLU A 49 -21.51 6.25 -29.09
C GLU A 49 -22.89 6.34 -28.42
N LYS A 50 -23.11 7.37 -27.59
CA LYS A 50 -24.38 7.60 -26.94
C LYS A 50 -25.51 7.80 -27.96
N ILE A 51 -25.31 8.64 -28.98
CA ILE A 51 -26.30 8.86 -30.06
C ILE A 51 -26.62 7.56 -30.81
N MET A 52 -25.62 6.66 -30.97
CA MET A 52 -25.82 5.39 -31.66
C MET A 52 -26.63 4.39 -30.83
N ASN A 53 -26.52 4.41 -29.51
CA ASN A 53 -27.01 3.36 -28.63
C ASN A 53 -28.34 3.70 -27.92
N ILE A 54 -28.66 4.98 -27.67
CA ILE A 54 -29.91 5.40 -27.00
C ILE A 54 -31.15 5.20 -27.90
N ASN A 55 -32.32 5.09 -27.28
CA ASN A 55 -33.60 5.00 -28.02
C ASN A 55 -33.97 6.37 -28.64
N LEU A 56 -35.04 6.38 -29.48
CA LEU A 56 -35.40 7.60 -30.21
C LEU A 56 -36.04 8.68 -29.32
N GLU A 57 -36.70 8.31 -28.24
CA GLU A 57 -37.30 9.25 -27.29
C GLU A 57 -36.24 9.96 -26.49
N GLU A 58 -35.22 9.24 -26.02
CA GLU A 58 -34.04 9.82 -25.34
C GLU A 58 -33.21 10.68 -26.29
N LEU A 59 -33.12 10.30 -27.57
CA LEU A 59 -32.40 11.07 -28.58
C LEU A 59 -33.03 12.46 -28.77
N GLU A 60 -34.36 12.58 -28.70
CA GLU A 60 -35.06 13.87 -28.82
C GLU A 60 -34.81 14.81 -27.65
N GLN A 61 -34.46 14.28 -26.50
CA GLN A 61 -34.13 15.05 -25.31
C GLN A 61 -32.64 15.42 -25.24
N LEU A 62 -31.80 14.83 -26.10
CA LEU A 62 -30.37 15.08 -26.12
C LEU A 62 -30.06 16.48 -26.66
N LYS A 63 -29.40 17.32 -25.88
CA LYS A 63 -28.95 18.64 -26.29
C LYS A 63 -27.49 18.59 -26.73
N VAL A 64 -27.28 18.67 -28.04
CA VAL A 64 -25.93 18.78 -28.65
C VAL A 64 -25.65 20.27 -28.85
N ALA A 65 -25.17 20.92 -27.79
CA ALA A 65 -24.75 22.33 -27.82
C ALA A 65 -23.28 22.43 -27.39
N ASP A 66 -22.56 23.38 -27.97
CA ASP A 66 -21.12 23.58 -27.72
C ASP A 66 -20.82 23.79 -26.25
N GLU A 67 -21.64 24.57 -25.53
CA GLU A 67 -21.50 24.82 -24.10
C GLU A 67 -21.62 23.56 -23.26
N ASN A 68 -22.52 22.63 -23.62
CA ASN A 68 -22.69 21.38 -22.90
C ASN A 68 -21.47 20.46 -23.13
N ILE A 69 -21.01 20.37 -24.37
CA ILE A 69 -19.82 19.59 -24.72
C ILE A 69 -18.59 20.15 -24.02
N LEU A 70 -18.39 21.46 -24.01
CA LEU A 70 -17.26 22.10 -23.34
C LEU A 70 -17.35 22.00 -21.82
N THR A 71 -18.55 21.96 -21.24
CA THR A 71 -18.76 21.64 -19.82
C THR A 71 -18.31 20.21 -19.50
N ASP A 72 -18.68 19.25 -20.34
CA ASP A 72 -18.26 17.86 -20.18
C ASP A 72 -16.74 17.70 -20.39
N VAL A 73 -16.15 18.44 -21.34
CA VAL A 73 -14.69 18.51 -21.55
C VAL A 73 -14.00 19.06 -20.32
N LYS A 74 -14.50 20.14 -19.74
CA LYS A 74 -13.98 20.72 -18.50
C LYS A 74 -14.01 19.70 -17.36
N ASN A 75 -15.14 19.05 -17.11
CA ASN A 75 -15.31 18.03 -16.09
C ASN A 75 -14.38 16.81 -16.33
N HIS A 76 -14.13 16.46 -17.59
CA HIS A 76 -13.19 15.41 -17.95
C HIS A 76 -11.75 15.80 -17.62
N LEU A 77 -11.35 17.03 -17.96
CA LEU A 77 -10.03 17.58 -17.65
C LEU A 77 -9.80 17.68 -16.14
N GLU A 78 -10.77 18.25 -15.41
CA GLU A 78 -10.72 18.36 -13.94
C GLU A 78 -10.54 16.98 -13.27
N ARG A 79 -11.22 15.95 -13.76
CA ARG A 79 -11.06 14.58 -13.26
C ARG A 79 -9.72 13.96 -13.66
N LYS A 80 -9.18 14.29 -14.85
CA LYS A 80 -7.93 13.73 -15.38
C LYS A 80 -6.69 14.36 -14.74
N VAL A 81 -6.73 15.66 -14.49
CA VAL A 81 -5.59 16.46 -14.01
C VAL A 81 -5.71 16.82 -12.53
N GLY A 82 -6.92 16.75 -11.97
CA GLY A 82 -7.16 17.05 -10.57
C GLY A 82 -6.52 16.03 -9.62
N ASP A 83 -6.40 16.44 -8.37
CA ASP A 83 -5.85 15.59 -7.31
C ASP A 83 -6.66 14.29 -7.18
N GLN A 84 -6.00 13.16 -7.42
CA GLN A 84 -6.58 11.83 -7.26
C GLN A 84 -6.54 11.39 -5.79
N LEU A 85 -5.61 11.92 -5.00
CA LEU A 85 -5.45 11.65 -3.59
C LEU A 85 -5.99 12.83 -2.77
N LEU A 86 -7.10 12.59 -2.07
CA LEU A 86 -7.79 13.60 -1.28
C LEU A 86 -7.73 13.27 0.21
N THR A 87 -7.79 14.29 1.05
CA THR A 87 -7.96 14.10 2.48
C THR A 87 -9.35 13.52 2.79
N ALA A 88 -9.41 12.63 3.78
CA ALA A 88 -10.64 12.00 4.23
C ALA A 88 -10.75 12.05 5.75
N VAL A 89 -11.98 12.09 6.25
CA VAL A 89 -12.26 11.93 7.68
C VAL A 89 -12.34 10.44 8.01
N ASN A 90 -11.47 9.96 8.89
CA ASN A 90 -11.52 8.58 9.35
C ASN A 90 -12.61 8.45 10.46
N ALA A 91 -13.74 7.89 10.09
CA ALA A 91 -14.86 7.58 11.02
C ALA A 91 -15.07 6.06 11.19
N THR A 92 -14.04 5.24 10.91
CA THR A 92 -14.15 3.77 10.93
C THR A 92 -13.98 3.17 12.33
N GLY A 93 -13.42 3.92 13.30
CA GLY A 93 -13.00 3.39 14.60
C GLY A 93 -11.65 2.65 14.58
N VAL A 94 -10.97 2.59 13.42
CA VAL A 94 -9.65 1.95 13.26
C VAL A 94 -8.62 3.06 13.03
N VAL A 95 -7.80 3.37 14.04
CA VAL A 95 -6.83 4.48 13.99
C VAL A 95 -5.79 4.26 12.89
N VAL A 96 -5.24 3.05 12.79
CA VAL A 96 -4.22 2.68 11.77
C VAL A 96 -4.89 1.94 10.62
N HIS A 97 -5.85 2.61 9.95
CA HIS A 97 -6.59 2.00 8.85
C HIS A 97 -5.74 1.91 7.58
N THR A 98 -5.51 0.71 7.05
CA THR A 98 -4.61 0.44 5.92
C THR A 98 -4.98 1.19 4.64
N ASN A 99 -6.28 1.38 4.37
CA ASN A 99 -6.77 2.06 3.16
C ASN A 99 -6.85 3.59 3.32
N LEU A 100 -6.62 4.12 4.53
CA LEU A 100 -6.71 5.55 4.83
C LEU A 100 -5.35 6.17 5.20
N GLY A 101 -4.26 5.56 4.76
CA GLY A 101 -2.91 6.10 4.92
C GLY A 101 -2.20 5.65 6.20
N ARG A 102 -2.85 4.85 7.06
CA ARG A 102 -2.31 4.37 8.35
C ARG A 102 -2.09 5.50 9.36
N SER A 103 -0.94 5.51 10.07
CA SER A 103 -0.61 6.55 11.06
C SER A 103 -0.33 7.89 10.39
N LEU A 104 -0.85 8.97 10.99
CA LEU A 104 -0.50 10.33 10.61
C LEU A 104 0.88 10.69 11.16
N LEU A 105 1.60 11.56 10.44
CA LEU A 105 2.82 12.17 10.95
C LEU A 105 2.49 13.34 11.87
N CYS A 106 3.24 13.52 12.95
CA CYS A 106 3.15 14.73 13.77
C CYS A 106 3.63 15.97 12.99
N ASP A 107 3.20 17.16 13.42
CA ASP A 107 3.48 18.42 12.72
C ASP A 107 4.99 18.64 12.49
N THR A 108 5.82 18.39 13.52
CA THR A 108 7.28 18.52 13.41
C THR A 108 7.88 17.60 12.33
N ALA A 109 7.33 16.38 12.18
CA ALA A 109 7.79 15.46 11.14
C ALA A 109 7.32 15.89 9.75
N GLN A 110 6.11 16.45 9.63
CA GLN A 110 5.59 17.00 8.38
C GLN A 110 6.43 18.20 7.92
N ASP A 111 6.73 19.15 8.82
CA ASP A 111 7.57 20.32 8.54
C ASP A 111 8.97 19.89 8.07
N LYS A 112 9.56 18.90 8.75
CA LYS A 112 10.88 18.37 8.38
C LYS A 112 10.87 17.64 7.05
N LEU A 113 9.80 16.92 6.75
CA LEU A 113 9.61 16.25 5.45
C LEU A 113 9.57 17.27 4.31
N LEU A 114 8.82 18.35 4.47
CA LEU A 114 8.74 19.44 3.48
C LEU A 114 10.09 20.13 3.29
N ASP A 115 10.80 20.41 4.37
CA ASP A 115 12.15 21.00 4.31
C ASP A 115 13.11 20.12 3.51
N VAL A 116 13.17 18.83 3.84
CA VAL A 116 14.10 17.90 3.17
C VAL A 116 13.68 17.59 1.72
N ALA A 117 12.38 17.52 1.44
CA ALA A 117 11.88 17.27 0.09
C ALA A 117 12.09 18.47 -0.85
N GLY A 118 12.11 19.69 -0.31
CA GLY A 118 12.33 20.93 -1.05
C GLY A 118 13.79 21.31 -1.26
N ASN A 119 14.75 20.62 -0.64
CA ASN A 119 16.16 20.99 -0.64
C ASN A 119 17.09 19.78 -0.88
N TYR A 120 18.34 20.04 -1.25
CA TYR A 120 19.36 19.02 -1.19
C TYR A 120 19.65 18.67 0.28
N SER A 121 19.92 17.40 0.56
CA SER A 121 20.12 16.89 1.91
C SER A 121 21.38 16.02 2.02
N THR A 122 21.86 15.84 3.24
CA THR A 122 23.02 14.99 3.56
C THR A 122 22.66 13.52 3.71
N LEU A 123 21.69 13.01 2.90
CA LEU A 123 21.13 11.66 3.05
C LEU A 123 22.18 10.53 3.06
N GLU A 124 23.24 10.69 2.29
CA GLU A 124 24.36 9.73 2.20
C GLU A 124 25.72 10.46 2.31
N ILE A 125 25.79 11.46 3.17
CA ILE A 125 27.02 12.21 3.43
C ILE A 125 27.29 12.20 4.93
N ASP A 126 28.42 11.66 5.33
CA ASP A 126 28.94 11.84 6.68
C ASP A 126 29.29 13.31 6.88
N ARG A 127 28.71 13.94 7.90
CA ARG A 127 28.82 15.38 8.13
C ARG A 127 30.18 15.78 8.76
N GLU A 128 30.88 14.84 9.36
CA GLU A 128 32.17 15.08 10.00
C GLU A 128 33.32 14.95 8.99
N THR A 129 33.27 13.90 8.16
CA THR A 129 34.33 13.62 7.20
C THR A 129 34.08 14.21 5.82
N GLY A 130 32.83 14.49 5.46
CA GLY A 130 32.41 14.92 4.12
C GLY A 130 32.43 13.78 3.09
N GLU A 131 32.67 12.55 3.50
CA GLU A 131 32.70 11.37 2.66
C GLU A 131 31.30 10.76 2.52
N ARG A 132 31.19 9.73 1.68
CA ARG A 132 29.93 8.98 1.51
C ARG A 132 29.62 8.16 2.76
N GLY A 133 28.52 8.48 3.43
CA GLY A 133 27.95 7.75 4.55
C GLY A 133 26.83 6.80 4.15
N SER A 134 26.27 6.11 5.14
CA SER A 134 25.13 5.20 4.99
C SER A 134 23.84 5.87 5.46
N ARG A 135 22.79 5.79 4.64
CA ARG A 135 21.45 6.29 5.04
C ARG A 135 20.84 5.49 6.21
N TYR A 136 21.29 4.27 6.45
CA TYR A 136 20.76 3.43 7.53
C TYR A 136 21.18 3.96 8.91
N GLU A 137 22.40 4.48 9.03
CA GLU A 137 22.94 5.05 10.26
C GLU A 137 22.12 6.24 10.79
N LEU A 138 21.40 6.95 9.91
CA LEU A 138 20.60 8.12 10.31
C LEU A 138 19.50 7.81 11.32
N VAL A 139 19.03 6.57 11.40
CA VAL A 139 17.91 6.14 12.24
C VAL A 139 18.25 4.97 13.16
N GLU A 140 19.38 4.29 12.95
CA GLU A 140 19.74 3.07 13.68
C GLU A 140 19.88 3.33 15.18
N ASP A 141 20.66 4.31 15.59
CA ASP A 141 20.87 4.67 17.00
C ASP A 141 19.54 4.98 17.71
N LEU A 142 18.67 5.74 17.06
CA LEU A 142 17.37 6.09 17.63
C LEU A 142 16.47 4.86 17.79
N LEU A 143 16.49 3.95 16.82
CA LEU A 143 15.69 2.73 16.88
C LEU A 143 16.20 1.76 17.95
N THR A 144 17.52 1.60 18.06
CA THR A 144 18.13 0.76 19.11
C THR A 144 17.86 1.32 20.50
N GLU A 145 17.90 2.64 20.69
CA GLU A 145 17.50 3.30 21.94
C GLU A 145 16.03 3.05 22.30
N LEU A 146 15.13 3.17 21.33
CA LEU A 146 13.68 3.00 21.55
C LEU A 146 13.25 1.54 21.77
N THR A 147 13.95 0.60 21.15
CA THR A 147 13.56 -0.83 21.16
C THR A 147 14.37 -1.67 22.13
N GLY A 148 15.56 -1.21 22.52
CA GLY A 148 16.54 -2.00 23.25
C GLY A 148 17.23 -3.07 22.40
N ALA A 149 17.07 -3.06 21.08
CA ALA A 149 17.73 -3.99 20.17
C ALA A 149 19.22 -3.69 20.03
N GLU A 150 20.02 -4.70 19.66
CA GLU A 150 21.46 -4.53 19.42
C GLU A 150 21.75 -3.80 18.09
N ALA A 151 20.88 -3.96 17.09
CA ALA A 151 20.95 -3.30 15.79
C ALA A 151 19.56 -3.10 15.20
N ALA A 152 19.45 -2.17 14.26
CA ALA A 152 18.17 -1.89 13.58
C ALA A 152 18.37 -1.57 12.09
N LEU A 153 17.44 -2.02 11.27
CA LEU A 153 17.42 -1.72 9.84
C LEU A 153 15.99 -1.38 9.40
N VAL A 154 15.84 -0.27 8.68
CA VAL A 154 14.57 0.15 8.14
C VAL A 154 14.45 -0.26 6.67
N VAL A 155 13.34 -0.90 6.34
CA VAL A 155 12.93 -1.23 4.97
C VAL A 155 11.57 -0.61 4.66
N ASN A 156 11.17 -0.62 3.39
CA ASN A 156 9.98 0.11 2.94
C ASN A 156 8.63 -0.42 3.44
N ASN A 157 8.55 -1.69 3.84
CA ASN A 157 7.34 -2.29 4.40
C ASN A 157 7.64 -3.60 5.15
N ASN A 158 6.64 -4.12 5.88
CA ASN A 158 6.74 -5.38 6.62
C ASN A 158 7.05 -6.58 5.70
N ALA A 159 6.47 -6.67 4.50
CA ALA A 159 6.76 -7.76 3.56
C ALA A 159 8.26 -7.83 3.22
N ALA A 160 8.90 -6.67 3.01
CA ALA A 160 10.33 -6.60 2.77
C ALA A 160 11.14 -6.99 4.02
N ALA A 161 10.68 -6.65 5.23
CA ALA A 161 11.31 -7.04 6.47
C ALA A 161 11.29 -8.56 6.67
N VAL A 162 10.11 -9.19 6.50
CA VAL A 162 9.97 -10.65 6.59
C VAL A 162 10.81 -11.36 5.52
N LEU A 163 10.76 -10.88 4.27
CA LEU A 163 11.56 -11.44 3.17
C LEU A 163 13.06 -11.36 3.46
N LEU A 164 13.53 -10.22 3.99
CA LEU A 164 14.93 -10.04 4.36
C LEU A 164 15.33 -11.00 5.47
N ALA A 165 14.55 -11.09 6.54
CA ALA A 165 14.82 -12.01 7.66
C ALA A 165 14.87 -13.46 7.18
N VAL A 166 13.86 -13.91 6.44
CA VAL A 166 13.77 -15.29 5.92
C VAL A 166 14.95 -15.62 4.98
N SER A 167 15.26 -14.72 4.05
CA SER A 167 16.36 -14.94 3.09
C SER A 167 17.74 -14.90 3.73
N SER A 168 17.90 -14.20 4.84
CA SER A 168 19.18 -14.11 5.57
C SER A 168 19.40 -15.31 6.51
N LEU A 169 18.33 -15.78 7.15
CA LEU A 169 18.42 -16.76 8.24
C LEU A 169 18.09 -18.20 7.83
N ALA A 170 17.21 -18.41 6.83
CA ALA A 170 16.69 -19.73 6.51
C ALA A 170 16.73 -20.07 5.01
N LYS A 171 17.52 -19.36 4.20
CA LYS A 171 17.63 -19.67 2.76
C LYS A 171 18.12 -21.09 2.51
N GLY A 172 17.28 -21.88 1.83
CA GLY A 172 17.54 -23.31 1.56
C GLY A 172 17.18 -24.24 2.71
N GLN A 173 16.84 -23.71 3.87
CA GLN A 173 16.52 -24.45 5.10
C GLN A 173 15.02 -24.39 5.42
N GLU A 174 14.60 -25.13 6.45
CA GLU A 174 13.22 -25.08 6.95
C GLU A 174 13.02 -23.89 7.90
N ALA A 175 11.89 -23.17 7.73
CA ALA A 175 11.41 -22.23 8.71
C ALA A 175 10.13 -22.78 9.34
N ILE A 176 10.18 -23.02 10.65
CA ILE A 176 9.10 -23.61 11.43
C ILE A 176 8.09 -22.51 11.80
N ILE A 177 6.81 -22.74 11.50
CA ILE A 177 5.71 -21.80 11.81
C ILE A 177 4.46 -22.58 12.23
N ALA A 178 3.71 -22.04 13.19
CA ALA A 178 2.41 -22.60 13.56
C ALA A 178 1.38 -22.43 12.44
N ARG A 179 0.61 -23.50 12.11
CA ARG A 179 -0.44 -23.45 11.07
C ARG A 179 -1.49 -22.38 11.33
N GLY A 180 -1.79 -22.10 12.61
CA GLY A 180 -2.68 -21.01 13.00
C GLY A 180 -2.18 -19.60 12.70
N GLN A 181 -0.91 -19.45 12.29
CA GLN A 181 -0.27 -18.17 11.98
C GLN A 181 -0.02 -17.97 10.48
N LEU A 182 -0.49 -18.89 9.63
CA LEU A 182 -0.41 -18.76 8.18
C LEU A 182 -1.46 -17.77 7.68
N VAL A 183 -1.16 -16.48 7.82
CA VAL A 183 -2.08 -15.38 7.57
C VAL A 183 -1.97 -14.84 6.12
N GLU A 184 -3.10 -14.36 5.60
CA GLU A 184 -3.16 -13.52 4.41
C GLU A 184 -3.60 -12.11 4.80
N ILE A 185 -2.85 -11.08 4.37
CA ILE A 185 -3.11 -9.67 4.68
C ILE A 185 -3.20 -8.86 3.38
N GLY A 186 -4.22 -7.99 3.26
CA GLY A 186 -4.33 -7.01 2.17
C GLY A 186 -4.48 -7.60 0.77
N GLY A 187 -5.05 -8.80 0.64
CA GLY A 187 -5.47 -9.41 -0.63
C GLY A 187 -4.37 -10.09 -1.46
N SER A 188 -3.11 -10.04 -1.05
CA SER A 188 -2.03 -10.74 -1.77
C SER A 188 -0.79 -11.05 -0.94
N PHE A 189 -0.66 -10.53 0.28
CA PHE A 189 0.45 -10.88 1.15
C PHE A 189 0.13 -12.16 1.92
N ARG A 190 0.77 -13.25 1.55
CA ARG A 190 0.64 -14.57 2.18
C ARG A 190 1.97 -15.01 2.74
N ILE A 191 2.02 -15.33 4.01
CA ILE A 191 3.24 -15.79 4.69
C ILE A 191 3.91 -16.96 3.93
N PRO A 192 3.20 -18.02 3.49
CA PRO A 192 3.82 -19.10 2.74
C PRO A 192 4.54 -18.65 1.47
N GLU A 193 3.93 -17.72 0.71
CA GLU A 193 4.51 -17.23 -0.54
C GLU A 193 5.75 -16.36 -0.29
N VAL A 194 5.74 -15.56 0.77
CA VAL A 194 6.92 -14.74 1.16
C VAL A 194 8.07 -15.63 1.62
N MET A 195 7.80 -16.70 2.37
CA MET A 195 8.81 -17.66 2.80
C MET A 195 9.43 -18.37 1.61
N GLU A 196 8.62 -18.83 0.65
CA GLU A 196 9.10 -19.47 -0.59
C GLU A 196 9.95 -18.50 -1.42
N GLN A 197 9.52 -17.24 -1.57
CA GLN A 197 10.30 -16.21 -2.25
C GLN A 197 11.62 -15.89 -1.55
N GLY A 198 11.65 -15.96 -0.22
CA GLY A 198 12.88 -15.84 0.59
C GLY A 198 13.80 -17.03 0.45
N GLY A 199 13.34 -18.10 -0.21
CA GLY A 199 14.09 -19.34 -0.43
C GLY A 199 14.06 -20.30 0.75
N ALA A 200 13.20 -20.08 1.75
CA ALA A 200 12.99 -21.01 2.85
C ALA A 200 11.94 -22.07 2.52
N LYS A 201 12.08 -23.25 3.10
CA LYS A 201 11.07 -24.31 3.06
C LYS A 201 10.12 -24.13 4.24
N LEU A 202 8.83 -23.87 3.96
CA LEU A 202 7.83 -23.73 5.02
C LEU A 202 7.59 -25.07 5.73
N LYS A 203 7.77 -25.08 7.06
CA LYS A 203 7.41 -26.21 7.92
C LYS A 203 6.28 -25.84 8.86
N GLY A 204 5.03 -26.10 8.43
CA GLY A 204 3.83 -25.81 9.22
C GLY A 204 3.57 -26.88 10.28
N ILE A 205 3.51 -26.47 11.56
CA ILE A 205 3.32 -27.36 12.71
C ILE A 205 2.01 -27.11 13.44
N GLY A 206 1.64 -28.00 14.38
CA GLY A 206 0.39 -27.91 15.12
C GLY A 206 -0.84 -28.01 14.24
N THR A 207 -1.94 -27.43 14.68
CA THR A 207 -3.23 -27.34 13.97
C THR A 207 -3.66 -25.89 13.80
N THR A 208 -4.81 -25.65 13.15
CA THR A 208 -5.34 -24.29 12.94
C THR A 208 -5.54 -23.52 14.23
N ASN A 209 -5.99 -24.19 15.29
CA ASN A 209 -6.40 -23.56 16.55
C ASN A 209 -5.50 -23.87 17.73
N ARG A 210 -4.58 -24.82 17.60
CA ARG A 210 -3.69 -25.24 18.71
C ARG A 210 -2.30 -25.59 18.22
N VAL A 211 -1.31 -25.06 18.93
CA VAL A 211 0.08 -25.44 18.84
C VAL A 211 0.65 -25.53 20.26
N HIS A 212 1.52 -26.49 20.49
CA HIS A 212 2.22 -26.72 21.75
C HIS A 212 3.73 -26.58 21.53
N LEU A 213 4.48 -26.33 22.58
CA LEU A 213 5.95 -26.26 22.51
C LEU A 213 6.55 -27.53 21.95
N ALA A 214 6.02 -28.69 22.36
CA ALA A 214 6.45 -29.99 21.84
C ALA A 214 6.27 -30.12 20.31
N ASP A 215 5.30 -29.45 19.69
CA ASP A 215 5.15 -29.47 18.22
C ASP A 215 6.33 -28.78 17.53
N TYR A 216 6.90 -27.74 18.17
CA TYR A 216 8.11 -27.06 17.67
C TYR A 216 9.32 -27.94 17.89
N GLU A 217 9.51 -28.48 19.09
CA GLU A 217 10.63 -29.35 19.46
C GLU A 217 10.71 -30.59 18.54
N ASP A 218 9.60 -31.31 18.34
CA ASP A 218 9.50 -32.46 17.46
C ASP A 218 9.79 -32.14 15.98
N ALA A 219 9.60 -30.88 15.58
CA ALA A 219 9.82 -30.41 14.21
C ALA A 219 11.28 -30.04 13.94
N ILE A 220 12.06 -29.68 14.94
CA ILE A 220 13.45 -29.27 14.78
C ILE A 220 14.31 -30.42 14.24
N ASN A 221 15.13 -30.18 13.23
CA ASN A 221 16.06 -31.13 12.62
C ASN A 221 17.25 -30.38 11.97
N GLU A 222 18.17 -31.12 11.38
CA GLU A 222 19.39 -30.56 10.75
C GLU A 222 19.13 -29.60 9.58
N GLU A 223 17.93 -29.61 8.99
CA GLU A 223 17.53 -28.68 7.93
C GLU A 223 16.85 -27.40 8.50
N THR A 224 16.60 -27.33 9.80
CA THR A 224 15.93 -26.19 10.41
C THR A 224 16.84 -24.97 10.45
N GLY A 225 16.41 -23.85 9.87
CA GLY A 225 17.14 -22.57 9.84
C GLY A 225 16.60 -21.54 10.80
N MET A 226 15.30 -21.56 11.13
CA MET A 226 14.70 -20.58 12.04
C MET A 226 13.33 -21.05 12.58
N ILE A 227 12.92 -20.43 13.68
CA ILE A 227 11.54 -20.45 14.17
C ILE A 227 10.90 -19.09 13.86
N LEU A 228 9.74 -19.10 13.19
CA LEU A 228 8.99 -17.89 12.84
C LEU A 228 7.67 -17.85 13.61
N LYS A 229 7.45 -16.78 14.35
CA LYS A 229 6.18 -16.45 15.00
C LYS A 229 5.55 -15.26 14.29
N VAL A 230 4.27 -15.39 13.91
CA VAL A 230 3.55 -14.33 13.17
C VAL A 230 2.30 -13.93 13.95
N HIS A 231 2.12 -12.62 14.11
CA HIS A 231 0.92 -12.06 14.73
C HIS A 231 -0.31 -12.19 13.83
N THR A 232 -1.41 -12.73 14.39
CA THR A 232 -2.70 -12.85 13.69
C THR A 232 -3.46 -11.52 13.71
N SER A 233 -3.03 -10.57 12.87
CA SER A 233 -3.46 -9.16 12.92
C SER A 233 -4.91 -8.92 12.49
N ASN A 234 -5.51 -9.80 11.68
CA ASN A 234 -6.80 -9.57 11.03
C ASN A 234 -7.88 -10.63 11.35
N TYR A 235 -7.59 -11.58 12.23
CA TYR A 235 -8.55 -12.56 12.72
C TYR A 235 -8.25 -13.01 14.15
N ARG A 236 -9.21 -13.69 14.78
CA ARG A 236 -9.06 -14.31 16.09
C ARG A 236 -9.61 -15.74 16.07
N VAL A 237 -8.88 -16.65 16.70
CA VAL A 237 -9.39 -18.00 16.99
C VAL A 237 -10.02 -17.97 18.38
N VAL A 238 -11.33 -18.17 18.46
CA VAL A 238 -12.09 -18.12 19.72
C VAL A 238 -12.58 -19.51 20.12
N GLY A 239 -12.43 -19.86 21.40
CA GLY A 239 -12.87 -21.14 21.94
C GLY A 239 -11.68 -22.02 22.33
N PHE A 240 -11.65 -23.26 21.86
CA PHE A 240 -10.61 -24.25 22.17
C PHE A 240 -9.32 -23.97 21.40
N SER A 241 -8.55 -22.97 21.84
CA SER A 241 -7.31 -22.56 21.21
C SER A 241 -6.12 -22.59 22.19
N LYS A 242 -4.91 -22.71 21.65
CA LYS A 242 -3.65 -22.55 22.38
C LYS A 242 -2.55 -22.09 21.45
N GLU A 243 -1.77 -21.13 21.90
CA GLU A 243 -0.54 -20.64 21.27
C GLU A 243 0.65 -20.83 22.23
N VAL A 244 1.86 -20.78 21.70
CA VAL A 244 3.11 -20.79 22.47
C VAL A 244 3.57 -19.34 22.64
N ALA A 245 3.94 -18.97 23.87
CA ALA A 245 4.46 -17.63 24.17
C ALA A 245 5.81 -17.41 23.49
N LEU A 246 6.15 -16.14 23.22
CA LEU A 246 7.42 -15.80 22.57
C LEU A 246 8.61 -16.24 23.42
N GLU A 247 8.52 -16.03 24.72
CA GLU A 247 9.55 -16.39 25.70
C GLU A 247 9.87 -17.91 25.66
N GLU A 248 8.83 -18.75 25.56
CA GLU A 248 9.02 -20.22 25.43
C GLU A 248 9.72 -20.57 24.10
N LEU A 249 9.45 -19.84 23.00
CA LEU A 249 10.11 -20.04 21.71
C LEU A 249 11.55 -19.56 21.74
N VAL A 250 11.84 -18.46 22.43
CA VAL A 250 13.21 -17.93 22.59
C VAL A 250 14.06 -18.92 23.40
N ASP A 251 13.52 -19.45 24.51
CA ASP A 251 14.22 -20.48 25.31
C ASP A 251 14.52 -21.72 24.47
N LEU A 252 13.57 -22.17 23.66
CA LEU A 252 13.76 -23.30 22.74
C LEU A 252 14.80 -22.97 21.66
N GLY A 253 14.76 -21.78 21.08
CA GLY A 253 15.74 -21.31 20.10
C GLY A 253 17.16 -21.27 20.66
N MET A 254 17.32 -20.84 21.90
CA MET A 254 18.62 -20.87 22.61
C MET A 254 19.13 -22.30 22.83
N GLU A 255 18.24 -23.24 23.19
CA GLU A 255 18.60 -24.64 23.40
C GLU A 255 19.11 -25.32 22.13
N TYR A 256 18.52 -24.99 20.98
CA TYR A 256 18.86 -25.62 19.69
C TYR A 256 19.75 -24.75 18.77
N ASP A 257 20.25 -23.61 19.27
CA ASP A 257 21.05 -22.64 18.51
C ASP A 257 20.35 -22.17 17.22
N LEU A 258 19.04 -21.89 17.33
CA LEU A 258 18.19 -21.45 16.22
C LEU A 258 17.71 -20.01 16.44
N PRO A 259 17.77 -19.14 15.43
CA PRO A 259 17.16 -17.82 15.51
C PRO A 259 15.63 -17.91 15.60
N VAL A 260 15.06 -17.09 16.52
CA VAL A 260 13.62 -16.88 16.63
C VAL A 260 13.29 -15.52 16.07
N VAL A 261 12.39 -15.48 15.12
CA VAL A 261 11.92 -14.24 14.47
C VAL A 261 10.45 -14.04 14.79
N GLU A 262 10.09 -12.84 15.26
CA GLU A 262 8.70 -12.48 15.47
C GLU A 262 8.27 -11.38 14.49
N ASP A 263 7.22 -11.66 13.71
CA ASP A 263 6.51 -10.65 12.91
C ASP A 263 5.39 -10.05 13.76
N LEU A 264 5.64 -8.87 14.31
CA LEU A 264 4.73 -8.15 15.23
C LEU A 264 3.53 -7.50 14.52
N GLY A 265 3.52 -7.43 13.20
CA GLY A 265 2.54 -6.62 12.48
C GLY A 265 2.74 -5.12 12.73
N SER A 266 1.80 -4.44 13.34
CA SER A 266 1.96 -3.00 13.66
C SER A 266 2.97 -2.74 14.79
N GLY A 267 3.01 -3.60 15.80
CA GLY A 267 3.80 -3.40 17.01
C GLY A 267 3.41 -2.15 17.80
N VAL A 268 4.03 -1.95 18.95
CA VAL A 268 3.94 -0.74 19.77
C VAL A 268 5.24 -0.59 20.57
N LEU A 269 5.80 0.63 20.57
CA LEU A 269 7.06 0.93 21.28
C LEU A 269 6.82 1.60 22.65
N LEU A 270 5.58 1.96 22.97
CA LEU A 270 5.21 2.60 24.23
C LEU A 270 4.33 1.67 25.05
N ASP A 271 4.45 1.74 26.38
CA ASP A 271 3.51 1.06 27.28
C ASP A 271 2.20 1.82 27.34
N LEU A 272 1.20 1.34 26.57
CA LEU A 272 -0.11 2.00 26.48
C LEU A 272 -0.93 1.89 27.78
N ARG A 273 -0.53 1.07 28.75
CA ARG A 273 -1.19 0.99 30.07
C ARG A 273 -1.05 2.29 30.84
N ASP A 274 0.04 3.03 30.64
CA ASP A 274 0.26 4.35 31.25
C ASP A 274 -0.70 5.40 30.69
N GLU A 275 -1.26 5.18 29.52
CA GLU A 275 -2.26 6.01 28.84
C GLU A 275 -3.70 5.54 29.07
N GLY A 276 -3.90 4.49 29.89
CA GLY A 276 -5.22 3.94 30.23
C GLY A 276 -5.85 3.06 29.16
N LEU A 277 -5.05 2.51 28.26
CA LEU A 277 -5.46 1.61 27.18
C LEU A 277 -5.08 0.15 27.46
#